data_69d101566dfb49ba4a533730056d6efc
#
_entry.id   69d101566dfb49ba4a533730056d6efc
#
_cell.length_a   1.000
_cell.length_b   1.000
_cell.length_c   1.000
_cell.angle_alpha   90.00
_cell.angle_beta   90.00
_cell.angle_gamma   90.00
#
_symmetry.space_group_name_H-M   'P 1'
#
loop_
_entity.id
_entity.type
_entity.pdbx_description
1 polymer ?
#
loop_
_entity_poly.entity_id
_entity_poly.type
_entity_poly.pdbx_seq_one_letter_code
_entity_poly.pdbx_strand_id
1 'polypeptide(L)' 'MLDKHRICISSPPDREKLVAEIFFGDTQWAEINQERDTLEVEFYPRPDGRLWRIDYPVVLRVLEEAKRRLRGE' A
#
# COMPACT_ATOMS: atom_id res chain seq x y z
N MET A 1 -12.32 3.12 9.12
CA MET A 1 -11.45 2.54 10.12
C MET A 1 -10.26 1.86 9.49
N LEU A 2 -9.13 1.85 10.18
CA LEU A 2 -7.92 1.25 9.66
C LEU A 2 -7.77 -0.23 10.02
N ASP A 3 -8.68 -0.74 10.84
CA ASP A 3 -8.55 -2.09 11.38
C ASP A 3 -8.62 -3.20 10.32
N LYS A 4 -9.19 -2.90 9.16
CA LYS A 4 -9.24 -3.88 8.07
C LYS A 4 -8.07 -3.75 7.11
N HIS A 5 -7.26 -2.71 7.27
CA HIS A 5 -6.09 -2.53 6.44
C HIS A 5 -4.87 -3.13 7.12
N ARG A 6 -3.99 -3.68 6.34
CA ARG A 6 -2.74 -4.22 6.82
C ARG A 6 -1.62 -3.70 5.94
N ILE A 7 -0.55 -3.27 6.58
CA ILE A 7 0.61 -2.74 5.89
C ILE A 7 1.78 -3.67 6.18
N CYS A 8 2.41 -4.18 5.14
CA CYS A 8 3.58 -5.05 5.26
C CYS A 8 4.75 -4.40 4.56
N ILE A 9 5.85 -4.26 5.28
CA ILE A 9 7.09 -3.81 4.66
C ILE A 9 7.83 -5.07 4.21
N SER A 10 8.15 -5.14 2.93
CA SER A 10 8.75 -6.35 2.38
C SER A 10 9.83 -6.01 1.36
N SER A 11 10.57 -7.04 0.98
CA SER A 11 11.64 -6.93 -0.01
C SER A 11 11.39 -7.95 -1.11
N PRO A 12 10.47 -7.64 -2.04
CA PRO A 12 10.14 -8.60 -3.10
C PRO A 12 11.29 -8.75 -4.09
N PRO A 13 11.42 -9.91 -4.74
CA PRO A 13 12.56 -10.18 -5.61
C PRO A 13 12.63 -9.29 -6.85
N ASP A 14 11.52 -8.69 -7.26
CA ASP A 14 11.50 -7.83 -8.45
C ASP A 14 11.77 -6.36 -8.14
N ARG A 15 12.13 -6.05 -6.87
CA ARG A 15 12.46 -4.68 -6.46
C ARG A 15 13.82 -4.66 -5.81
N GLU A 16 14.53 -3.55 -5.97
CA GLU A 16 15.83 -3.39 -5.33
C GLU A 16 15.70 -2.88 -3.90
N LYS A 17 14.62 -2.14 -3.62
CA LYS A 17 14.43 -1.53 -2.32
C LYS A 17 13.16 -2.06 -1.67
N LEU A 18 13.03 -1.82 -0.38
CA LEU A 18 11.84 -2.21 0.35
C LEU A 18 10.60 -1.54 -0.22
N VAL A 19 9.47 -2.21 -0.08
CA VAL A 19 8.18 -1.68 -0.48
C VAL A 19 7.21 -1.77 0.70
N ALA A 20 6.18 -0.94 0.66
CA ALA A 20 5.05 -1.04 1.59
C ALA A 20 3.88 -1.64 0.84
N GLU A 21 3.50 -2.84 1.22
CA GLU A 21 2.34 -3.52 0.64
C GLU A 21 1.13 -3.24 1.50
N ILE A 22 0.05 -2.80 0.86
CA ILE A 22 -1.17 -2.41 1.57
C ILE A 22 -2.28 -3.37 1.19
N PHE A 23 -2.86 -4.00 2.21
CA PHE A 23 -3.92 -4.97 2.05
C PHE A 23 -5.21 -4.47 2.67
N PHE A 24 -6.32 -4.84 2.09
CA PHE A 24 -7.64 -4.67 2.68
C PHE A 24 -8.18 -6.08 2.88
N GLY A 25 -8.28 -6.51 4.12
CA GLY A 25 -8.50 -7.92 4.39
C GLY A 25 -7.33 -8.73 3.85
N ASP A 26 -7.61 -9.71 3.02
CA ASP A 26 -6.58 -10.56 2.42
C ASP A 26 -6.21 -10.15 1.01
N THR A 27 -6.81 -9.05 0.52
CA THR A 27 -6.61 -8.63 -0.86
C THR A 27 -5.68 -7.44 -0.91
N GLN A 28 -4.61 -7.55 -1.70
CA GLN A 28 -3.70 -6.43 -1.85
C GLN A 28 -4.38 -5.32 -2.64
N TRP A 29 -4.34 -4.12 -2.10
CA TRP A 29 -4.94 -2.95 -2.69
C TRP A 29 -3.92 -2.08 -3.41
N ALA A 30 -2.75 -1.91 -2.81
CA ALA A 30 -1.76 -0.99 -3.34
C ALA A 30 -0.38 -1.36 -2.81
N GLU A 31 0.62 -0.77 -3.45
CA GLU A 31 2.01 -0.92 -3.03
C GLU A 31 2.69 0.43 -3.21
N ILE A 32 3.42 0.86 -2.19
CA ILE A 32 4.27 2.03 -2.31
C ILE A 32 5.69 1.55 -2.52
N ASN A 33 6.32 2.01 -3.60
CA ASN A 33 7.71 1.66 -3.87
C ASN A 33 8.57 2.90 -3.95
N GLN A 34 9.86 2.70 -3.84
CA GLN A 34 10.83 3.78 -3.81
C GLN A 34 11.97 3.53 -4.80
N GLU A 35 11.60 2.98 -5.96
CA GLU A 35 12.59 2.67 -6.98
C GLU A 35 13.08 3.91 -7.72
N ARG A 36 12.29 4.96 -7.71
CA ARG A 36 12.61 6.24 -8.33
C ARG A 36 12.78 7.29 -7.25
N ASP A 37 13.14 8.51 -7.67
CA ASP A 37 13.34 9.62 -6.73
C ASP A 37 12.07 9.98 -5.98
N THR A 38 10.93 9.85 -6.65
CA THR A 38 9.64 10.12 -6.04
C THR A 38 8.99 8.79 -5.69
N LEU A 39 8.38 8.72 -4.51
CA LEU A 39 7.59 7.53 -4.15
C LEU A 39 6.48 7.33 -5.16
N GLU A 40 6.24 6.08 -5.53
CA GLU A 40 5.16 5.73 -6.43
C GLU A 40 4.17 4.83 -5.71
N VAL A 41 2.90 4.98 -6.05
CA VAL A 41 1.86 4.09 -5.56
C VAL A 41 1.32 3.32 -6.75
N GLU A 42 1.38 1.99 -6.66
CA GLU A 42 0.76 1.13 -7.66
C GLU A 42 -0.53 0.60 -7.08
N PHE A 43 -1.62 0.80 -7.80
CA PHE A 43 -2.93 0.33 -7.36
C PHE A 43 -3.25 -0.98 -8.06
N TYR A 44 -3.77 -1.93 -7.31
CA TYR A 44 -4.08 -3.25 -7.81
C TYR A 44 -5.59 -3.38 -7.99
N PRO A 45 -6.05 -4.03 -9.06
CA PRO A 45 -7.49 -4.23 -9.24
C PRO A 45 -8.02 -5.25 -8.25
N ARG A 46 -9.32 -5.13 -7.95
CA ARG A 46 -9.96 -6.15 -7.14
C ARG A 46 -10.10 -7.43 -7.95
N PRO A 47 -9.80 -8.59 -7.36
CA PRO A 47 -9.92 -9.86 -8.09
C PRO A 47 -11.34 -10.18 -8.55
N ASP A 48 -12.36 -9.62 -7.86
CA ASP A 48 -13.76 -9.87 -8.22
C ASP A 48 -14.27 -8.93 -9.33
N GLY A 49 -13.41 -8.08 -9.88
CA GLY A 49 -13.79 -7.16 -10.95
C GLY A 49 -14.56 -5.93 -10.51
N ARG A 50 -14.76 -5.77 -9.21
CA ARG A 50 -15.45 -4.59 -8.69
C ARG A 50 -14.47 -3.45 -8.47
N LEU A 51 -15.01 -2.27 -8.22
CA LEU A 51 -14.20 -1.11 -7.90
C LEU A 51 -13.84 -1.11 -6.41
N TRP A 52 -12.67 -0.60 -6.11
CA TRP A 52 -12.30 -0.30 -4.74
C TRP A 52 -13.08 0.96 -4.32
N ARG A 53 -13.78 0.87 -3.19
CA ARG A 53 -14.49 2.02 -2.62
C ARG A 53 -14.12 2.10 -1.16
N ILE A 54 -13.25 3.05 -0.85
CA ILE A 54 -12.71 3.23 0.49
C ILE A 54 -12.92 4.68 0.86
N ASP A 55 -13.32 4.92 2.10
CA ASP A 55 -13.55 6.28 2.56
C ASP A 55 -12.30 7.12 2.36
N TYR A 56 -12.48 8.32 1.84
CA TYR A 56 -11.37 9.20 1.52
C TYR A 56 -10.41 9.42 2.69
N PRO A 57 -10.88 9.77 3.91
CA PRO A 57 -9.94 9.94 5.02
C PRO A 57 -9.19 8.67 5.39
N VAL A 58 -9.81 7.50 5.18
CA VAL A 58 -9.11 6.23 5.45
C VAL A 58 -7.99 6.04 4.45
N VAL A 59 -8.24 6.33 3.17
CA VAL A 59 -7.20 6.21 2.14
C VAL A 59 -6.00 7.07 2.49
N LEU A 60 -6.24 8.33 2.89
CA LEU A 60 -5.15 9.24 3.22
C LEU A 60 -4.34 8.73 4.40
N ARG A 61 -5.01 8.23 5.44
CA ARG A 61 -4.31 7.73 6.62
C ARG A 61 -3.49 6.49 6.30
N VAL A 62 -4.04 5.58 5.52
CA VAL A 62 -3.34 4.35 5.18
C VAL A 62 -2.10 4.65 4.37
N LEU A 63 -2.22 5.52 3.37
CA LEU A 63 -1.07 5.87 2.54
C LEU A 63 0.01 6.58 3.35
N GLU A 64 -0.38 7.51 4.24
CA GLU A 64 0.59 8.20 5.10
C GLU A 64 1.28 7.24 6.06
N GLU A 65 0.52 6.33 6.65
CA GLU A 65 1.10 5.36 7.57
C GLU A 65 2.07 4.44 6.84
N ALA A 66 1.70 3.98 5.65
CA ALA A 66 2.56 3.11 4.86
C ALA A 66 3.86 3.82 4.51
N LYS A 67 3.77 5.09 4.12
CA LYS A 67 4.95 5.89 3.80
C LYS A 67 5.88 5.99 5.00
N ARG A 68 5.32 6.30 6.18
CA ARG A 68 6.13 6.45 7.39
C ARG A 68 6.84 5.15 7.74
N ARG A 69 6.14 4.03 7.67
CA ARG A 69 6.75 2.74 7.97
C ARG A 69 7.83 2.40 6.97
N LEU A 70 7.60 2.71 5.69
CA LEU A 70 8.57 2.44 4.65
C LEU A 70 9.86 3.21 4.89
N ARG A 71 9.76 4.43 5.41
CA ARG A 71 10.90 5.27 5.68
C ARG A 71 11.50 5.05 7.08
N GLY A 72 10.92 4.17 7.85
CA GLY A 72 11.41 3.90 9.21
C GLY A 72 11.06 4.99 10.21
N GLU A 73 10.03 5.73 9.93
CA GLU A 73 9.60 6.83 10.81
C GLU A 73 8.51 6.40 11.78
#